data_a54919aa8034ba185bf607ea858bf60a
#
_entry.id   a54919aa8034ba185bf607ea858bf60a
#
_cell.length_a   1.000
_cell.length_b   1.000
_cell.length_c   1.000
_cell.angle_alpha   90.00
_cell.angle_beta   90.00
_cell.angle_gamma   90.00
#
_symmetry.space_group_name_H-M   'P 1'
#
loop_
_entity.id
_entity.type
_entity.pdbx_description
1 polymer ?
#
loop_
_entity_poly.entity_id
_entity_poly.type
_entity_poly.pdbx_seq_one_letter_code
_entity_poly.pdbx_strand_id
1 'polypeptide(L)'
;MKQMFGKTTKFATLNIRGVKKLGLREEIDIWMAKNEIDILCLQETRNNQNSRETMKNYTWFFSGEGGRSEYTAGVGVVIKNKFLQYIEDIIPINDRLMYVTIRGSLETNIICTYMPPAERQNQPEKLIEDKEKHMKKYKK
;
A
#
# COMPACT_ATOMS: atom_id res chain seq x y z
N MET A 1 27.28 -5.78 2.66
CA MET A 1 26.75 -6.27 1.40
C MET A 1 25.39 -5.70 1.11
N LYS A 2 25.15 -5.35 -0.11
CA LYS A 2 23.88 -4.81 -0.53
C LYS A 2 22.77 -5.83 -0.49
N GLN A 3 21.72 -5.57 0.25
CA GLN A 3 20.50 -6.35 0.14
C GLN A 3 19.86 -6.05 -1.22
N MET A 4 19.66 -7.07 -2.02
CA MET A 4 19.08 -6.89 -3.35
C MET A 4 17.59 -7.09 -3.29
N PHE A 5 16.84 -6.00 -3.49
CA PHE A 5 15.40 -6.08 -3.62
C PHE A 5 15.02 -6.89 -4.87
N GLY A 6 14.06 -7.76 -4.75
CA GLY A 6 13.55 -8.55 -5.88
C GLY A 6 14.13 -9.95 -6.02
N LYS A 7 15.23 -10.24 -5.34
CA LYS A 7 15.84 -11.58 -5.44
C LYS A 7 14.98 -12.64 -4.73
N THR A 8 14.59 -12.38 -3.51
CA THR A 8 13.67 -13.22 -2.75
C THR A 8 12.84 -12.29 -1.88
N THR A 9 11.83 -11.69 -2.47
CA THR A 9 10.97 -10.72 -1.80
C THR A 9 9.62 -11.33 -1.56
N LYS A 10 9.16 -11.28 -0.31
CA LYS A 10 7.90 -11.86 0.09
C LYS A 10 6.81 -10.80 0.18
N PHE A 11 5.80 -10.93 -0.64
CA PHE A 11 4.65 -10.02 -0.70
C PHE A 11 3.44 -10.65 -0.04
N ALA A 12 2.61 -9.82 0.56
CA ALA A 12 1.33 -10.25 1.11
C ALA A 12 0.28 -9.16 0.89
N THR A 13 -0.97 -9.50 1.05
CA THR A 13 -2.07 -8.56 0.97
C THR A 13 -3.06 -8.87 2.08
N LEU A 14 -3.70 -7.84 2.61
CA LEU A 14 -4.61 -7.98 3.73
C LEU A 14 -5.69 -6.91 3.67
N ASN A 15 -6.95 -7.34 3.73
CA ASN A 15 -8.06 -6.43 4.00
C ASN A 15 -8.09 -6.21 5.51
N ILE A 16 -7.62 -5.05 5.97
CA ILE A 16 -7.37 -4.81 7.39
C ILE A 16 -8.61 -4.35 8.17
N ARG A 17 -9.63 -3.87 7.45
CA ARG A 17 -10.89 -3.39 8.06
C ARG A 17 -10.67 -2.37 9.17
N GLY A 18 -9.82 -1.39 8.90
CA GLY A 18 -9.53 -0.31 9.84
C GLY A 18 -8.19 -0.47 10.53
N VAL A 19 -7.36 0.54 10.40
CA VAL A 19 -5.99 0.55 10.93
C VAL A 19 -5.90 1.18 12.32
N LYS A 20 -6.98 1.85 12.77
CA LYS A 20 -6.95 2.64 14.01
C LYS A 20 -7.18 1.85 15.28
N LYS A 21 -7.42 0.56 15.17
CA LYS A 21 -7.61 -0.31 16.32
C LYS A 21 -6.34 -0.32 17.19
N LEU A 22 -6.50 -0.12 18.50
CA LEU A 22 -5.37 -0.07 19.42
C LEU A 22 -4.55 -1.34 19.37
N GLY A 23 -3.23 -1.19 19.22
CA GLY A 23 -2.30 -2.32 19.19
C GLY A 23 -2.20 -3.08 17.88
N LEU A 24 -3.08 -2.79 16.92
CA LEU A 24 -3.11 -3.54 15.66
C LEU A 24 -1.85 -3.34 14.82
N ARG A 25 -1.35 -2.12 14.74
CA ARG A 25 -0.14 -1.85 13.97
C ARG A 25 1.06 -2.59 14.52
N GLU A 26 1.19 -2.62 15.84
CA GLU A 26 2.25 -3.32 16.53
C GLU A 26 2.15 -4.83 16.30
N GLU A 27 0.95 -5.37 16.35
CA GLU A 27 0.70 -6.79 16.07
C GLU A 27 1.11 -7.16 14.64
N ILE A 28 0.76 -6.31 13.68
CA ILE A 28 1.10 -6.54 12.28
C ILE A 28 2.61 -6.43 12.07
N ASP A 29 3.25 -5.46 12.71
CA ASP A 29 4.71 -5.31 12.63
C ASP A 29 5.41 -6.59 13.09
N ILE A 30 4.98 -7.13 14.23
CA ILE A 30 5.52 -8.38 14.78
C ILE A 30 5.21 -9.57 13.86
N TRP A 31 3.99 -9.67 13.39
CA TRP A 31 3.55 -10.74 12.51
C TRP A 31 4.33 -10.76 11.19
N MET A 32 4.51 -9.61 10.58
CA MET A 32 5.27 -9.50 9.34
C MET A 32 6.73 -9.91 9.55
N ALA A 33 7.34 -9.43 10.63
CA ALA A 33 8.73 -9.76 10.94
C ALA A 33 8.89 -11.25 11.18
N LYS A 34 7.99 -11.86 11.95
CA LYS A 34 8.02 -13.29 12.26
C LYS A 34 7.87 -14.16 11.01
N ASN A 35 7.07 -13.72 10.05
CA ASN A 35 6.80 -14.46 8.82
C ASN A 35 7.69 -14.01 7.66
N GLU A 36 8.64 -13.14 7.91
CA GLU A 36 9.58 -12.63 6.91
C GLU A 36 8.89 -11.98 5.71
N ILE A 37 7.78 -11.29 5.98
CA ILE A 37 7.07 -10.56 4.94
C ILE A 37 7.78 -9.24 4.71
N ASP A 38 8.08 -8.92 3.47
CA ASP A 38 8.82 -7.72 3.10
C ASP A 38 7.90 -6.57 2.77
N ILE A 39 6.81 -6.85 2.09
CA ILE A 39 5.85 -5.83 1.64
C ILE A 39 4.43 -6.36 1.83
N LEU A 40 3.59 -5.55 2.47
CA LEU A 40 2.19 -5.88 2.69
C LEU A 40 1.32 -4.79 2.08
N CYS A 41 0.41 -5.19 1.19
CA CYS A 41 -0.59 -4.28 0.62
C CYS A 41 -1.87 -4.37 1.46
N LEU A 42 -2.41 -3.21 1.80
CA LEU A 42 -3.58 -3.10 2.67
C LEU A 42 -4.78 -2.53 1.93
N GLN A 43 -5.94 -3.09 2.20
CA GLN A 43 -7.22 -2.58 1.76
C GLN A 43 -8.09 -2.25 2.97
N GLU A 44 -9.00 -1.29 2.81
CA GLU A 44 -9.89 -0.83 3.89
C GLU A 44 -9.12 -0.37 5.13
N THR A 45 -8.10 0.46 4.92
CA THR A 45 -7.35 1.03 6.04
C THR A 45 -8.21 1.94 6.90
N ARG A 46 -9.24 2.53 6.29
CA ARG A 46 -10.12 3.52 6.93
C ARG A 46 -9.35 4.72 7.46
N ASN A 47 -8.20 4.98 6.85
CA ASN A 47 -7.40 6.17 7.09
C ASN A 47 -7.64 7.11 5.91
N ASN A 48 -8.25 8.26 6.18
CA ASN A 48 -8.65 9.20 5.14
C ASN A 48 -7.58 10.24 4.79
N GLN A 49 -6.34 9.99 5.19
CA GLN A 49 -5.24 10.89 4.92
C GLN A 49 -4.12 10.17 4.17
N ASN A 50 -3.42 10.92 3.34
CA ASN A 50 -2.16 10.47 2.78
C ASN A 50 -1.10 10.72 3.84
N SER A 51 -0.51 9.65 4.35
CA SER A 51 0.42 9.79 5.46
C SER A 51 1.46 8.67 5.46
N ARG A 52 2.45 8.85 6.30
CA ARG A 52 3.54 7.89 6.49
C ARG A 52 3.76 7.73 7.99
N GLU A 53 3.95 6.50 8.42
CA GLU A 53 4.23 6.18 9.81
C GLU A 53 5.35 5.14 9.89
N THR A 54 6.45 5.49 10.53
CA THR A 54 7.59 4.59 10.69
C THR A 54 7.51 3.88 12.04
N MET A 55 7.58 2.56 12.00
CA MET A 55 7.61 1.73 13.20
C MET A 55 8.95 0.99 13.28
N LYS A 56 9.09 0.08 14.24
CA LYS A 56 10.36 -0.59 14.53
C LYS A 56 10.95 -1.31 13.32
N ASN A 57 10.15 -2.11 12.64
CA ASN A 57 10.62 -2.95 11.53
C ASN A 57 10.10 -2.53 10.17
N TYR A 58 9.00 -1.81 10.12
CA TYR A 58 8.27 -1.46 8.90
C TYR A 58 7.83 -0.02 8.90
N THR A 59 7.67 0.53 7.71
CA THR A 59 7.08 1.86 7.50
C THR A 59 5.78 1.68 6.75
N TRP A 60 4.75 2.36 7.21
CA TRP A 60 3.40 2.33 6.67
C TRP A 60 3.19 3.57 5.81
N PHE A 61 2.69 3.37 4.61
CA PHE A 61 2.33 4.45 3.69
C PHE A 61 0.85 4.34 3.39
N PHE A 62 0.11 5.43 3.57
CA PHE A 62 -1.33 5.44 3.40
C PHE A 62 -1.75 6.33 2.24
N SER A 63 -2.80 5.89 1.53
CA SER A 63 -3.46 6.67 0.50
C SER A 63 -4.95 6.67 0.82
N GLY A 64 -5.47 7.84 1.23
CA GLY A 64 -6.86 7.94 1.69
C GLY A 64 -7.52 9.27 1.39
N GLU A 65 -6.77 10.21 0.86
CA GLU A 65 -7.31 11.55 0.58
C GLU A 65 -8.47 11.47 -0.40
N GLY A 66 -9.53 12.22 -0.09
CA GLY A 66 -10.76 12.18 -0.85
C GLY A 66 -11.85 11.31 -0.22
N GLY A 67 -11.52 10.64 0.89
CA GLY A 67 -12.49 9.84 1.62
C GLY A 67 -13.54 10.67 2.35
N ARG A 68 -14.69 10.06 2.60
CA ARG A 68 -15.80 10.71 3.30
C ARG A 68 -15.75 10.45 4.80
N SER A 69 -16.62 11.12 5.58
CA SER A 69 -16.69 10.94 7.03
C SER A 69 -17.03 9.51 7.45
N GLU A 70 -17.91 8.83 6.73
CA GLU A 70 -18.20 7.41 6.93
C GLU A 70 -17.23 6.57 6.11
N TYR A 71 -15.99 6.63 6.51
CA TYR A 71 -14.90 6.18 5.69
C TYR A 71 -14.64 4.68 5.85
N THR A 72 -14.83 3.94 4.78
CA THR A 72 -14.61 2.49 4.75
C THR A 72 -13.54 2.06 3.76
N ALA A 73 -13.02 2.98 2.97
CA ALA A 73 -11.99 2.69 1.98
C ALA A 73 -10.59 2.97 2.55
N GLY A 74 -9.67 3.35 1.68
CA GLY A 74 -8.28 3.58 2.02
C GLY A 74 -7.41 2.40 1.68
N VAL A 75 -6.28 2.66 1.07
CA VAL A 75 -5.28 1.64 0.77
C VAL A 75 -3.96 2.03 1.41
N GLY A 76 -3.10 1.05 1.58
CA GLY A 76 -1.79 1.30 2.17
C GLY A 76 -0.78 0.25 1.75
N VAL A 77 0.48 0.57 1.93
CA VAL A 77 1.58 -0.36 1.70
C VAL A 77 2.51 -0.28 2.90
N VAL A 78 2.84 -1.43 3.47
CA VAL A 78 3.77 -1.55 4.59
C VAL A 78 5.05 -2.16 4.05
N ILE A 79 6.16 -1.46 4.20
CA ILE A 79 7.43 -1.84 3.60
C ILE A 79 8.50 -1.98 4.69
N LYS A 80 9.23 -3.06 4.63
CA LYS A 80 10.34 -3.32 5.54
C LYS A 80 11.34 -2.16 5.49
N ASN A 81 11.75 -1.67 6.66
CA ASN A 81 12.59 -0.47 6.74
C ASN A 81 13.89 -0.57 5.95
N LYS A 82 14.47 -1.75 5.87
CA LYS A 82 15.71 -1.92 5.10
C LYS A 82 15.53 -1.71 3.59
N PHE A 83 14.27 -1.74 3.09
CA PHE A 83 13.99 -1.49 1.68
C PHE A 83 13.65 -0.04 1.36
N LEU A 84 13.55 0.83 2.37
CA LEU A 84 13.21 2.24 2.15
C LEU A 84 14.20 2.93 1.22
N GLN A 85 15.46 2.55 1.28
CA GLN A 85 16.51 3.13 0.43
C GLN A 85 16.30 2.84 -1.05
N TYR A 86 15.49 1.83 -1.39
CA TYR A 86 15.21 1.46 -2.77
C TYR A 86 13.92 2.06 -3.30
N ILE A 87 13.16 2.73 -2.47
CA ILE A 87 11.90 3.34 -2.89
C ILE A 87 12.22 4.57 -3.76
N GLU A 88 11.72 4.55 -4.98
CA GLU A 88 11.87 5.68 -5.88
C GLU A 88 10.68 6.63 -5.78
N ASP A 89 9.47 6.08 -5.79
CA ASP A 89 8.24 6.86 -5.71
C ASP A 89 7.21 6.20 -4.83
N ILE A 90 6.51 7.02 -4.06
CA ILE A 90 5.26 6.65 -3.37
C ILE A 90 4.22 7.63 -3.88
N ILE A 91 3.22 7.13 -4.58
CA ILE A 91 2.23 8.00 -5.21
C ILE A 91 0.83 7.61 -4.74
N PRO A 92 0.29 8.32 -3.75
CA PRO A 92 -1.11 8.15 -3.36
C PRO A 92 -2.00 8.85 -4.39
N ILE A 93 -2.88 8.09 -5.00
CA ILE A 93 -3.81 8.64 -6.00
C ILE A 93 -5.12 9.05 -5.33
N ASN A 94 -5.73 8.11 -4.61
CA ASN A 94 -6.98 8.34 -3.88
C ASN A 94 -7.19 7.22 -2.87
N ASP A 95 -8.38 7.10 -2.33
CA ASP A 95 -8.72 6.10 -1.31
C ASP A 95 -8.84 4.66 -1.84
N ARG A 96 -8.63 4.45 -3.13
CA ARG A 96 -8.74 3.13 -3.76
C ARG A 96 -7.51 2.71 -4.53
N LEU A 97 -6.54 3.60 -4.64
CA LEU A 97 -5.43 3.38 -5.56
C LEU A 97 -4.18 4.10 -5.10
N MET A 98 -3.07 3.39 -5.05
CA MET A 98 -1.75 3.98 -4.86
C MET A 98 -0.70 3.19 -5.61
N TYR A 99 0.39 3.86 -5.96
CA TYR A 99 1.53 3.24 -6.63
C TYR A 99 2.78 3.36 -5.76
N VAL A 100 3.60 2.32 -5.81
CA VAL A 100 4.94 2.35 -5.22
C VAL A 100 5.91 1.82 -6.26
N THR A 101 6.96 2.56 -6.51
CA THR A 101 8.04 2.11 -7.39
C THR A 101 9.29 1.88 -6.54
N ILE A 102 9.82 0.67 -6.64
CA ILE A 102 11.01 0.26 -5.92
C ILE A 102 12.07 -0.11 -6.94
N ARG A 103 13.25 0.48 -6.80
CA ARG A 103 14.35 0.22 -7.71
C ARG A 103 15.51 -0.42 -6.95
N GLY A 104 15.61 -1.75 -7.07
CA GLY A 104 16.73 -2.52 -6.56
C GLY A 104 17.47 -3.18 -7.71
N SER A 105 17.73 -4.47 -7.60
CA SER A 105 18.28 -5.24 -8.71
C SER A 105 17.29 -5.34 -9.87
N LEU A 106 15.99 -5.29 -9.54
CA LEU A 106 14.90 -5.21 -10.50
C LEU A 106 14.06 -3.99 -10.16
N GLU A 107 13.51 -3.36 -11.19
CA GLU A 107 12.52 -2.31 -10.98
C GLU A 107 11.17 -2.98 -10.74
N THR A 108 10.55 -2.66 -9.63
CA THR A 108 9.27 -3.24 -9.23
C THR A 108 8.24 -2.14 -9.03
N ASN A 109 7.13 -2.27 -9.72
CA ASN A 109 6.00 -1.34 -9.59
C ASN A 109 4.87 -2.06 -8.88
N ILE A 110 4.45 -1.51 -7.75
CA ILE A 110 3.37 -2.08 -6.94
C ILE A 110 2.16 -1.19 -7.09
N ILE A 111 1.05 -1.79 -7.49
CA ILE A 111 -0.22 -1.09 -7.58
C ILE A 111 -1.12 -1.69 -6.50
N CYS A 112 -1.41 -0.89 -5.48
CA CYS A 112 -2.29 -1.30 -4.41
C CYS A 112 -3.67 -0.72 -4.68
N THR A 113 -4.67 -1.59 -4.78
CA THR A 113 -6.02 -1.19 -5.14
C THR A 113 -7.05 -1.79 -4.21
N TYR A 114 -8.16 -1.08 -4.05
CA TYR A 114 -9.33 -1.56 -3.34
C TYR A 114 -10.56 -1.38 -4.23
N MET A 115 -11.29 -2.48 -4.44
CA MET A 115 -12.55 -2.46 -5.16
C MET A 115 -13.66 -2.67 -4.13
N PRO A 116 -14.50 -1.64 -3.88
CA PRO A 116 -15.56 -1.81 -2.90
C PRO A 116 -16.58 -2.86 -3.33
N PRO A 117 -17.35 -3.43 -2.39
CA PRO A 117 -18.42 -4.37 -2.72
C PRO A 117 -19.39 -3.80 -3.75
N ALA A 118 -20.06 -4.67 -4.50
CA ALA A 118 -20.94 -4.28 -5.59
C ALA A 118 -21.99 -3.24 -5.19
N GLU A 119 -22.56 -3.37 -4.00
CA GLU A 119 -23.58 -2.45 -3.48
C GLU A 119 -23.04 -1.04 -3.18
N ARG A 120 -21.73 -0.87 -3.15
CA ARG A 120 -21.07 0.41 -2.91
C ARG A 120 -20.31 0.93 -4.13
N GLN A 121 -20.34 0.21 -5.24
CA GLN A 121 -19.67 0.60 -6.46
C GLN A 121 -20.57 1.45 -7.33
N ASN A 122 -20.28 2.75 -7.36
CA ASN A 122 -21.06 3.67 -8.22
C ASN A 122 -20.44 3.85 -9.60
N GLN A 123 -19.12 3.66 -9.73
CA GLN A 123 -18.39 3.89 -10.98
C GLN A 123 -17.17 2.96 -11.09
N PRO A 124 -17.37 1.64 -11.27
CA PRO A 124 -16.25 0.71 -11.40
C PRO A 124 -15.39 0.99 -12.65
N GLU A 125 -15.99 1.46 -13.74
CA GLU A 125 -15.26 1.80 -14.96
C GLU A 125 -14.26 2.92 -14.71
N LYS A 126 -14.62 3.89 -13.88
CA LYS A 126 -13.72 5.00 -13.55
C LYS A 126 -12.47 4.51 -12.83
N LEU A 127 -12.60 3.53 -11.93
CA LEU A 127 -11.45 2.96 -11.25
C LEU A 127 -10.50 2.29 -12.23
N ILE A 128 -11.04 1.57 -13.21
CA ILE A 128 -10.24 0.93 -14.26
C ILE A 128 -9.52 1.98 -15.10
N GLU A 129 -10.23 3.04 -15.49
CA GLU A 129 -9.64 4.13 -16.25
C GLU A 129 -8.51 4.81 -15.49
N ASP A 130 -8.69 5.04 -14.19
CA ASP A 130 -7.65 5.63 -13.35
C ASP A 130 -6.40 4.76 -13.33
N LYS A 131 -6.56 3.45 -13.20
CA LYS A 131 -5.44 2.51 -13.24
C LYS A 131 -4.69 2.58 -14.55
N GLU A 132 -5.41 2.53 -15.66
CA GLU A 132 -4.81 2.58 -16.98
C GLU A 132 -4.08 3.90 -17.23
N LYS A 133 -4.69 5.01 -16.86
CA LYS A 133 -4.12 6.34 -17.01
C LYS A 133 -2.79 6.45 -16.25
N HIS A 134 -2.74 5.99 -15.02
CA HIS A 134 -1.55 6.08 -14.20
C HIS A 134 -0.48 5.08 -14.63
N MET A 135 -0.86 3.90 -15.05
CA MET A 135 0.08 2.94 -15.59
C MET A 135 0.78 3.47 -16.84
N LYS A 136 0.05 4.11 -17.74
CA LYS A 136 0.64 4.74 -18.93
C LYS A 136 1.64 5.83 -18.56
N LYS A 137 1.34 6.61 -17.52
CA LYS A 137 2.22 7.68 -17.05
C LYS A 137 3.59 7.16 -16.63
N TYR A 138 3.65 5.98 -16.02
CA TYR A 138 4.90 5.40 -15.50
C TYR A 138 5.51 4.33 -16.37
N LYS A 139 4.86 4.02 -17.48
CA LYS A 139 5.38 3.06 -18.45
C LYS A 139 6.34 3.79 -19.37
N LYS A 140 7.58 3.39 -19.33
CA LYS A 140 8.60 3.95 -20.24
C LYS A 140 8.87 3.02 -21.39
#